data_072dd7a94ca3ea33d1f30bdbd7b54660
#
_entry.id   072dd7a94ca3ea33d1f30bdbd7b54660
#
_cell.length_a   1.000
_cell.length_b   1.000
_cell.length_c   1.000
_cell.angle_alpha   90.00
_cell.angle_beta   90.00
_cell.angle_gamma   90.00
#
_symmetry.space_group_name_H-M   'P 1'
#
loop_
_entity.id
_entity.type
_entity.pdbx_description
1 polymer ?
#
loop_
_entity_poly.entity_id
_entity_poly.type
_entity_poly.pdbx_seq_one_letter_code
_entity_poly.pdbx_strand_id
1 'polypeptide(L)'
;MRNIYSIYKEHYKALISLGLPIVIGQIGVIVLGFADTLMIGHHSTIELGAASFVNNVFNLVIIFSTGFSYGLTPIVGGLYGTHQYASAGQALRNSLLANLLVAFLLTIGMTVLYFNVGNLGQPEELIPLIKPYYLVLLASLVFVMLFNGFKQFTDGITDTKTAMWILLGGNMLNIIGNYILIYGKLGLPEMGLLGAGISTLFSRIMMVVVFIIVFMRSPRFLRFKLGFYRLGWSKAIFGRLNSLGWPIAFQMGMETASFSLSAVMIGWLGTIALASHQVMLAISQFTFMMYYGMGAAVAVRVSNFNGQGDILNVRRSAYAGFHLMMALGVVLSSIVFLCRNYLGGWFTDSTEVAAMVTSLILPFLVYQFGDGLQITFANALRGISDVKLMMLIAFIAYFLISLPVGYFCGFVLEWGIIGVWMAFPFGLTSAGLMLWWRFHHKTKLPPSIQNS
;
A
#
# COMPACT_ATOMS: atom_id res chain seq x y z
N MET A 1 27.68 -16.25 24.81
CA MET A 1 26.72 -15.97 23.72
C MET A 1 25.92 -14.72 24.09
N ARG A 2 26.13 -13.58 23.42
CA ARG A 2 25.25 -12.44 23.59
C ARG A 2 23.84 -12.88 23.18
N ASN A 3 22.85 -12.68 24.06
CA ASN A 3 21.49 -13.06 23.79
C ASN A 3 21.00 -12.35 22.50
N ILE A 4 20.53 -13.08 21.50
CA ILE A 4 20.03 -12.54 20.21
C ILE A 4 19.12 -11.34 20.44
N TYR A 5 18.26 -11.41 21.47
CA TYR A 5 17.39 -10.31 21.86
C TYR A 5 18.16 -9.00 22.17
N SER A 6 19.31 -9.07 22.84
CA SER A 6 20.10 -7.87 23.19
C SER A 6 20.69 -7.16 21.97
N ILE A 7 21.01 -7.93 20.92
CA ILE A 7 21.57 -7.39 19.66
C ILE A 7 20.49 -6.62 18.85
N TYR A 8 19.25 -7.12 18.85
CA TYR A 8 18.16 -6.58 18.04
C TYR A 8 17.22 -5.63 18.80
N LYS A 9 17.34 -5.53 20.13
CA LYS A 9 16.43 -4.76 21.01
C LYS A 9 16.16 -3.34 20.52
N GLU A 10 17.24 -2.60 20.20
CA GLU A 10 17.12 -1.22 19.73
C GLU A 10 16.45 -1.14 18.34
N HIS A 11 16.70 -2.14 17.48
CA HIS A 11 16.05 -2.21 16.18
C HIS A 11 14.56 -2.53 16.31
N TYR A 12 14.17 -3.46 17.17
CA TYR A 12 12.75 -3.76 17.43
C TYR A 12 12.00 -2.55 17.96
N LYS A 13 12.55 -1.88 18.97
CA LYS A 13 11.94 -0.67 19.55
C LYS A 13 11.75 0.43 18.51
N ALA A 14 12.77 0.68 17.70
CA ALA A 14 12.71 1.70 16.66
C ALA A 14 11.72 1.34 15.55
N LEU A 15 11.70 0.09 15.07
CA LEU A 15 10.77 -0.38 14.05
C LEU A 15 9.31 -0.29 14.52
N ILE A 16 9.02 -0.70 15.76
CA ILE A 16 7.68 -0.58 16.34
C ILE A 16 7.29 0.89 16.48
N SER A 17 8.18 1.75 16.97
CA SER A 17 7.92 3.19 17.11
C SER A 17 7.63 3.90 15.79
N LEU A 18 8.28 3.48 14.70
CA LEU A 18 8.06 4.01 13.35
C LEU A 18 6.85 3.36 12.66
N GLY A 19 6.70 2.05 12.79
CA GLY A 19 5.68 1.28 12.09
C GLY A 19 4.29 1.44 12.67
N LEU A 20 4.17 1.52 14.00
CA LEU A 20 2.87 1.61 14.66
C LEU A 20 2.03 2.82 14.21
N PRO A 21 2.58 4.05 14.11
CA PRO A 21 1.81 5.16 13.55
C PRO A 21 1.36 4.92 12.11
N ILE A 22 2.19 4.29 11.28
CA ILE A 22 1.83 3.96 9.89
C ILE A 22 0.69 2.94 9.88
N VAL A 23 0.76 1.89 10.69
CA VAL A 23 -0.31 0.88 10.85
C VAL A 23 -1.63 1.55 11.27
N ILE A 24 -1.60 2.42 12.28
CA ILE A 24 -2.79 3.14 12.76
C ILE A 24 -3.39 3.99 11.62
N GLY A 25 -2.57 4.68 10.85
CA GLY A 25 -3.02 5.43 9.68
C GLY A 25 -3.70 4.54 8.64
N GLN A 26 -3.13 3.36 8.36
CA GLN A 26 -3.70 2.40 7.40
C GLN A 26 -5.01 1.77 7.88
N ILE A 27 -5.12 1.46 9.16
CA ILE A 27 -6.40 1.02 9.76
C ILE A 27 -7.46 2.11 9.56
N GLY A 28 -7.10 3.38 9.74
CA GLY A 28 -7.99 4.51 9.45
C GLY A 28 -8.50 4.53 8.01
N VAL A 29 -7.68 4.15 7.03
CA VAL A 29 -8.09 4.03 5.62
C VAL A 29 -9.10 2.89 5.42
N ILE A 30 -8.91 1.75 6.10
CA ILE A 30 -9.87 0.63 6.04
C ILE A 30 -11.21 1.05 6.64
N VAL A 31 -11.20 1.71 7.80
CA VAL A 31 -12.42 2.21 8.46
C VAL A 31 -13.14 3.21 7.56
N LEU A 32 -12.41 4.10 6.89
CA LEU A 32 -12.99 5.02 5.90
C LEU A 32 -13.67 4.27 4.75
N GLY A 33 -12.98 3.32 4.13
CA GLY A 33 -13.54 2.54 3.01
C GLY A 33 -14.80 1.77 3.41
N PHE A 34 -14.84 1.25 4.64
CA PHE A 34 -16.02 0.60 5.20
C PHE A 34 -17.16 1.59 5.43
N ALA A 35 -16.88 2.77 6.00
CA ALA A 35 -17.86 3.82 6.22
C ALA A 35 -18.46 4.32 4.88
N ASP A 36 -17.62 4.57 3.88
CA ASP A 36 -18.06 4.97 2.52
C ASP A 36 -19.02 3.93 1.93
N THR A 37 -18.64 2.65 1.98
CA THR A 37 -19.46 1.55 1.47
C THR A 37 -20.81 1.47 2.17
N LEU A 38 -20.81 1.58 3.50
CA LEU A 38 -22.05 1.56 4.28
C LEU A 38 -22.97 2.77 3.95
N MET A 39 -22.39 3.97 3.92
CA MET A 39 -23.16 5.19 3.72
C MET A 39 -23.76 5.26 2.32
N ILE A 40 -22.99 4.91 1.29
CA ILE A 40 -23.50 4.85 -0.09
C ILE A 40 -24.51 3.72 -0.24
N GLY A 41 -24.24 2.54 0.32
CA GLY A 41 -25.12 1.37 0.24
C GLY A 41 -26.49 1.58 0.92
N HIS A 42 -26.51 2.29 2.05
CA HIS A 42 -27.77 2.67 2.71
C HIS A 42 -28.57 3.74 1.94
N HIS A 43 -27.89 4.55 1.13
CA HIS A 43 -28.54 5.53 0.28
C HIS A 43 -29.15 4.88 -0.97
N SER A 44 -28.34 4.09 -1.71
CA SER A 44 -28.80 3.40 -2.92
C SER A 44 -27.87 2.25 -3.30
N THR A 45 -28.45 1.07 -3.56
CA THR A 45 -27.70 -0.11 -4.07
C THR A 45 -27.16 0.11 -5.49
N ILE A 46 -27.85 0.91 -6.31
CA ILE A 46 -27.40 1.27 -7.66
C ILE A 46 -26.16 2.16 -7.57
N GLU A 47 -26.18 3.16 -6.69
CA GLU A 47 -25.03 4.02 -6.45
C GLU A 47 -23.83 3.25 -5.89
N LEU A 48 -24.08 2.26 -5.01
CA LEU A 48 -23.02 1.38 -4.51
C LEU A 48 -22.38 0.57 -5.63
N GLY A 49 -23.16 0.08 -6.60
CA GLY A 49 -22.64 -0.59 -7.79
C GLY A 49 -21.73 0.32 -8.63
N ALA A 50 -22.17 1.55 -8.87
CA ALA A 50 -21.39 2.56 -9.60
C ALA A 50 -20.11 2.93 -8.85
N ALA A 51 -20.19 3.15 -7.53
CA ALA A 51 -19.05 3.43 -6.67
C ALA A 51 -18.01 2.29 -6.71
N SER A 52 -18.47 1.04 -6.58
CA SER A 52 -17.61 -0.14 -6.58
C SER A 52 -16.80 -0.27 -7.86
N PHE A 53 -17.44 -0.04 -9.02
CA PHE A 53 -16.72 -0.07 -10.30
C PHE A 53 -15.65 1.01 -10.37
N VAL A 54 -15.99 2.27 -10.06
CA VAL A 54 -15.05 3.39 -10.13
C VAL A 54 -13.91 3.20 -9.13
N ASN A 55 -14.21 2.80 -7.89
CA ASN A 55 -13.21 2.59 -6.86
C ASN A 55 -12.23 1.47 -7.22
N ASN A 56 -12.68 0.37 -7.86
CA ASN A 56 -11.79 -0.70 -8.31
C ASN A 56 -10.79 -0.19 -9.37
N VAL A 57 -11.26 0.60 -10.34
CA VAL A 57 -10.41 1.19 -11.37
C VAL A 57 -9.39 2.16 -10.73
N PHE A 58 -9.85 3.04 -9.85
CA PHE A 58 -8.98 4.01 -9.18
C PHE A 58 -8.00 3.37 -8.20
N ASN A 59 -8.37 2.26 -7.55
CA ASN A 59 -7.48 1.57 -6.62
C ASN A 59 -6.18 1.10 -7.30
N LEU A 60 -6.28 0.54 -8.50
CA LEU A 60 -5.11 0.13 -9.29
C LEU A 60 -4.18 1.33 -9.57
N VAL A 61 -4.76 2.45 -9.99
CA VAL A 61 -4.02 3.69 -10.32
C VAL A 61 -3.40 4.30 -9.05
N ILE A 62 -4.12 4.30 -7.93
CA ILE A 62 -3.63 4.81 -6.64
C ILE A 62 -2.47 3.95 -6.12
N ILE A 63 -2.55 2.62 -6.20
CA ILE A 63 -1.47 1.73 -5.78
C ILE A 63 -0.23 1.97 -6.65
N PHE A 64 -0.38 2.03 -7.96
CA PHE A 64 0.70 2.32 -8.88
C PHE A 64 1.36 3.69 -8.59
N SER A 65 0.56 4.73 -8.41
CA SER A 65 1.02 6.09 -8.11
C SER A 65 1.71 6.18 -6.75
N THR A 66 1.19 5.48 -5.75
CA THR A 66 1.81 5.37 -4.42
C THR A 66 3.18 4.68 -4.52
N GLY A 67 3.28 3.62 -5.32
CA GLY A 67 4.54 2.94 -5.61
C GLY A 67 5.60 3.88 -6.17
N PHE A 68 5.23 4.77 -7.09
CA PHE A 68 6.15 5.80 -7.60
C PHE A 68 6.64 6.73 -6.48
N SER A 69 5.74 7.19 -5.63
CA SER A 69 6.07 8.10 -4.52
C SER A 69 7.04 7.47 -3.51
N TYR A 70 7.04 6.13 -3.37
CA TYR A 70 7.99 5.41 -2.51
C TYR A 70 9.47 5.60 -2.89
N GLY A 71 9.76 6.03 -4.11
CA GLY A 71 11.12 6.36 -4.54
C GLY A 71 11.78 7.48 -3.74
N LEU A 72 11.00 8.32 -3.04
CA LEU A 72 11.52 9.40 -2.20
C LEU A 72 12.10 8.89 -0.88
N THR A 73 11.49 7.90 -0.25
CA THR A 73 11.88 7.42 1.09
C THR A 73 13.36 7.03 1.21
N PRO A 74 13.96 6.23 0.31
CA PRO A 74 15.37 5.88 0.41
C PRO A 74 16.30 7.08 0.18
N ILE A 75 15.90 8.05 -0.63
CA ILE A 75 16.70 9.26 -0.87
C ILE A 75 16.72 10.12 0.39
N VAL A 76 15.54 10.44 0.92
CA VAL A 76 15.40 11.28 2.12
C VAL A 76 15.97 10.57 3.34
N GLY A 77 15.71 9.26 3.52
CA GLY A 77 16.24 8.51 4.64
C GLY A 77 17.77 8.47 4.66
N GLY A 78 18.42 8.28 3.50
CA GLY A 78 19.87 8.34 3.38
C GLY A 78 20.43 9.71 3.72
N LEU A 79 19.82 10.78 3.19
CA LEU A 79 20.22 12.16 3.47
C LEU A 79 20.00 12.55 4.94
N TYR A 80 18.92 12.07 5.53
CA TYR A 80 18.63 12.28 6.95
C TYR A 80 19.65 11.55 7.84
N GLY A 81 20.00 10.31 7.50
CA GLY A 81 21.02 9.53 8.21
C GLY A 81 22.40 10.19 8.21
N THR A 82 22.72 10.95 7.16
CA THR A 82 23.99 11.73 7.05
C THR A 82 23.85 13.18 7.46
N HIS A 83 22.75 13.58 8.10
CA HIS A 83 22.47 14.96 8.56
C HIS A 83 22.44 16.02 7.44
N GLN A 84 22.21 15.63 6.18
CA GLN A 84 22.11 16.52 5.02
C GLN A 84 20.69 17.08 4.87
N TYR A 85 20.22 17.82 5.85
CA TYR A 85 18.84 18.28 5.96
C TYR A 85 18.40 19.18 4.81
N ALA A 86 19.28 20.09 4.33
CA ALA A 86 18.98 20.95 3.18
C ALA A 86 18.76 20.13 1.90
N SER A 87 19.62 19.15 1.64
CA SER A 87 19.47 18.23 0.49
C SER A 87 18.19 17.41 0.58
N ALA A 88 17.78 16.99 1.78
CA ALA A 88 16.50 16.30 1.98
C ALA A 88 15.30 17.22 1.67
N GLY A 89 15.36 18.50 2.04
CA GLY A 89 14.34 19.48 1.66
C GLY A 89 14.28 19.73 0.14
N GLN A 90 15.44 19.75 -0.53
CA GLN A 90 15.52 19.81 -1.99
C GLN A 90 14.91 18.55 -2.64
N ALA A 91 15.15 17.36 -2.06
CA ALA A 91 14.57 16.11 -2.53
C ALA A 91 13.04 16.13 -2.44
N LEU A 92 12.46 16.69 -1.36
CA LEU A 92 11.01 16.90 -1.26
C LEU A 92 10.49 17.75 -2.40
N ARG A 93 11.08 18.92 -2.67
CA ARG A 93 10.64 19.80 -3.77
C ARG A 93 10.67 19.09 -5.12
N ASN A 94 11.75 18.36 -5.42
CA ASN A 94 11.88 17.61 -6.67
C ASN A 94 10.87 16.45 -6.74
N SER A 95 10.58 15.81 -5.61
CA SER A 95 9.57 14.74 -5.53
C SER A 95 8.15 15.27 -5.76
N LEU A 96 7.79 16.41 -5.21
CA LEU A 96 6.47 17.01 -5.47
C LEU A 96 6.29 17.31 -6.97
N LEU A 97 7.34 17.83 -7.64
CA LEU A 97 7.30 18.05 -9.09
C LEU A 97 7.19 16.72 -9.86
N ALA A 98 7.96 15.69 -9.48
CA ALA A 98 7.87 14.38 -10.11
C ALA A 98 6.49 13.76 -9.92
N ASN A 99 5.93 13.82 -8.72
CA ASN A 99 4.58 13.34 -8.42
C ASN A 99 3.50 14.09 -9.21
N LEU A 100 3.63 15.40 -9.39
CA LEU A 100 2.71 16.18 -10.24
C LEU A 100 2.77 15.75 -11.70
N LEU A 101 3.97 15.50 -12.24
CA LEU A 101 4.12 15.02 -13.61
C LEU A 101 3.51 13.62 -13.77
N VAL A 102 3.74 12.72 -12.83
CA VAL A 102 3.13 11.38 -12.87
C VAL A 102 1.62 11.49 -12.72
N ALA A 103 1.11 12.33 -11.81
CA ALA A 103 -0.32 12.59 -11.68
C ALA A 103 -0.93 13.08 -13.01
N PHE A 104 -0.25 13.99 -13.71
CA PHE A 104 -0.68 14.50 -15.00
C PHE A 104 -0.74 13.37 -16.06
N LEU A 105 0.30 12.54 -16.15
CA LEU A 105 0.32 11.39 -17.08
C LEU A 105 -0.79 10.39 -16.78
N LEU A 106 -0.99 10.06 -15.52
CA LEU A 106 -2.07 9.16 -15.10
C LEU A 106 -3.45 9.78 -15.38
N THR A 107 -3.61 11.09 -15.17
CA THR A 107 -4.86 11.80 -15.48
C THR A 107 -5.18 11.73 -16.98
N ILE A 108 -4.17 11.87 -17.86
CA ILE A 108 -4.38 11.68 -19.31
C ILE A 108 -4.87 10.27 -19.60
N GLY A 109 -4.20 9.24 -19.09
CA GLY A 109 -4.62 7.85 -19.28
C GLY A 109 -6.04 7.56 -18.76
N MET A 110 -6.35 8.07 -17.58
CA MET A 110 -7.67 7.92 -16.96
C MET A 110 -8.76 8.72 -17.70
N THR A 111 -8.40 9.85 -18.31
CA THR A 111 -9.34 10.61 -19.16
C THR A 111 -9.67 9.85 -20.43
N VAL A 112 -8.70 9.17 -21.05
CA VAL A 112 -8.99 8.28 -22.18
C VAL A 112 -9.94 7.15 -21.76
N LEU A 113 -9.73 6.57 -20.59
CA LEU A 113 -10.61 5.54 -20.04
C LEU A 113 -12.02 6.09 -19.77
N TYR A 114 -12.15 7.32 -19.25
CA TYR A 114 -13.42 8.00 -19.01
C TYR A 114 -14.29 8.08 -20.27
N PHE A 115 -13.73 8.44 -21.42
CA PHE A 115 -14.46 8.49 -22.67
C PHE A 115 -14.91 7.10 -23.16
N ASN A 116 -14.24 6.04 -22.70
CA ASN A 116 -14.54 4.66 -23.08
C ASN A 116 -15.32 3.87 -22.01
N VAL A 117 -15.75 4.52 -20.92
CA VAL A 117 -16.46 3.84 -19.80
C VAL A 117 -17.69 3.08 -20.30
N GLY A 118 -18.45 3.63 -21.27
CA GLY A 118 -19.60 2.95 -21.85
C GLY A 118 -19.29 1.65 -22.59
N ASN A 119 -18.05 1.47 -23.04
CA ASN A 119 -17.61 0.27 -23.78
C ASN A 119 -17.07 -0.83 -22.83
N LEU A 120 -17.03 -0.58 -21.52
CA LEU A 120 -16.49 -1.52 -20.52
C LEU A 120 -17.53 -2.54 -20.01
N GLY A 121 -18.70 -2.64 -20.69
CA GLY A 121 -19.73 -3.63 -20.34
C GLY A 121 -20.47 -3.36 -19.05
N GLN A 122 -20.48 -2.12 -18.56
CA GLN A 122 -21.28 -1.73 -17.41
C GLN A 122 -22.74 -1.54 -17.82
N PRO A 123 -23.72 -1.85 -16.92
CA PRO A 123 -25.13 -1.56 -17.15
C PRO A 123 -25.34 -0.09 -17.50
N GLU A 124 -26.17 0.19 -18.50
CA GLU A 124 -26.42 1.56 -18.97
C GLU A 124 -26.97 2.49 -17.89
N GLU A 125 -27.73 1.93 -16.94
CA GLU A 125 -28.28 2.66 -15.79
C GLU A 125 -27.21 3.19 -14.81
N LEU A 126 -26.01 2.58 -14.78
CA LEU A 126 -24.91 3.01 -13.90
C LEU A 126 -24.09 4.15 -14.53
N ILE A 127 -24.06 4.29 -15.84
CA ILE A 127 -23.20 5.24 -16.55
C ILE A 127 -23.45 6.70 -16.13
N PRO A 128 -24.70 7.17 -15.95
CA PRO A 128 -24.97 8.52 -15.48
C PRO A 128 -24.42 8.81 -14.06
N LEU A 129 -24.32 7.78 -13.22
CA LEU A 129 -23.77 7.88 -11.87
C LEU A 129 -22.24 7.74 -11.87
N ILE A 130 -21.70 6.86 -12.69
CA ILE A 130 -20.27 6.62 -12.84
C ILE A 130 -19.53 7.89 -13.30
N LYS A 131 -20.02 8.54 -14.37
CA LYS A 131 -19.31 9.66 -15.01
C LYS A 131 -19.03 10.84 -14.08
N PRO A 132 -19.98 11.41 -13.36
CA PRO A 132 -19.72 12.53 -12.44
C PRO A 132 -18.78 12.13 -11.29
N TYR A 133 -19.02 10.97 -10.69
CA TYR A 133 -18.20 10.45 -9.59
C TYR A 133 -16.75 10.19 -10.03
N TYR A 134 -16.58 9.61 -11.22
CA TYR A 134 -15.28 9.38 -11.83
C TYR A 134 -14.49 10.68 -12.02
N LEU A 135 -15.11 11.73 -12.54
CA LEU A 135 -14.43 13.03 -12.77
C LEU A 135 -13.97 13.67 -11.45
N VAL A 136 -14.77 13.58 -10.40
CA VAL A 136 -14.40 14.12 -9.09
C VAL A 136 -13.22 13.34 -8.50
N LEU A 137 -13.22 12.00 -8.60
CA LEU A 137 -12.10 11.19 -8.17
C LEU A 137 -10.85 11.44 -9.02
N LEU A 138 -11.01 11.65 -10.33
CA LEU A 138 -9.91 11.99 -11.23
C LEU A 138 -9.24 13.31 -10.80
N ALA A 139 -10.03 14.34 -10.49
CA ALA A 139 -9.52 15.60 -9.98
C ALA A 139 -8.77 15.42 -8.64
N SER A 140 -9.17 14.46 -7.83
CA SER A 140 -8.54 14.19 -6.54
C SER A 140 -7.18 13.48 -6.63
N LEU A 141 -6.84 12.87 -7.78
CA LEU A 141 -5.60 12.10 -7.97
C LEU A 141 -4.34 12.94 -7.74
N VAL A 142 -4.36 14.19 -8.18
CA VAL A 142 -3.25 15.14 -7.97
C VAL A 142 -2.97 15.31 -6.48
N PHE A 143 -4.02 15.46 -5.66
CA PHE A 143 -3.88 15.64 -4.21
C PHE A 143 -3.41 14.36 -3.52
N VAL A 144 -3.80 13.17 -3.99
CA VAL A 144 -3.23 11.90 -3.52
C VAL A 144 -1.73 11.86 -3.73
N MET A 145 -1.26 12.24 -4.92
CA MET A 145 0.17 12.23 -5.25
C MET A 145 0.96 13.26 -4.44
N LEU A 146 0.41 14.45 -4.23
CA LEU A 146 1.03 15.47 -3.37
C LEU A 146 1.10 15.02 -1.91
N PHE A 147 0.01 14.47 -1.38
CA PHE A 147 -0.02 13.90 -0.03
C PHE A 147 1.03 12.81 0.13
N ASN A 148 1.12 11.87 -0.81
CA ASN A 148 2.13 10.81 -0.79
C ASN A 148 3.56 11.37 -0.83
N GLY A 149 3.83 12.42 -1.60
CA GLY A 149 5.14 13.10 -1.61
C GLY A 149 5.53 13.61 -0.22
N PHE A 150 4.64 14.32 0.46
CA PHE A 150 4.87 14.77 1.82
C PHE A 150 4.98 13.62 2.82
N LYS A 151 4.10 12.61 2.70
CA LYS A 151 4.11 11.43 3.57
C LYS A 151 5.44 10.69 3.47
N GLN A 152 5.92 10.39 2.26
CA GLN A 152 7.19 9.69 2.07
C GLN A 152 8.38 10.52 2.56
N PHE A 153 8.31 11.85 2.46
CA PHE A 153 9.31 12.72 3.06
C PHE A 153 9.31 12.62 4.59
N THR A 154 8.15 12.77 5.24
CA THR A 154 8.07 12.70 6.70
C THR A 154 8.43 11.32 7.23
N ASP A 155 8.03 10.25 6.56
CA ASP A 155 8.46 8.89 6.88
C ASP A 155 10.00 8.77 6.78
N GLY A 156 10.61 9.27 5.69
CA GLY A 156 12.06 9.24 5.47
C GLY A 156 12.88 9.96 6.55
N ILE A 157 12.36 11.06 7.09
CA ILE A 157 12.98 11.76 8.23
C ILE A 157 12.57 11.21 9.60
N THR A 158 11.96 10.04 9.64
CA THR A 158 11.50 9.33 10.86
C THR A 158 10.33 9.98 11.60
N ASP A 159 9.61 10.92 10.98
CA ASP A 159 8.40 11.56 11.56
C ASP A 159 7.12 10.93 10.96
N THR A 160 6.85 9.68 11.29
CA THR A 160 5.66 8.95 10.82
C THR A 160 4.35 9.41 11.49
N LYS A 161 4.44 10.08 12.65
CA LYS A 161 3.28 10.56 13.41
C LYS A 161 2.57 11.72 12.73
N THR A 162 3.32 12.63 12.10
CA THR A 162 2.72 13.79 11.40
C THR A 162 1.81 13.32 10.26
N ALA A 163 2.27 12.40 9.42
CA ALA A 163 1.46 11.85 8.35
C ALA A 163 0.25 11.06 8.87
N MET A 164 0.42 10.28 9.95
CA MET A 164 -0.67 9.54 10.60
C MET A 164 -1.80 10.48 11.03
N TRP A 165 -1.50 11.54 11.78
CA TRP A 165 -2.53 12.45 12.29
C TRP A 165 -3.26 13.21 11.18
N ILE A 166 -2.53 13.62 10.13
CA ILE A 166 -3.13 14.29 8.98
C ILE A 166 -4.06 13.32 8.24
N LEU A 167 -3.64 12.06 8.06
CA LEU A 167 -4.45 11.03 7.41
C LEU A 167 -5.71 10.72 8.20
N LEU A 168 -5.61 10.51 9.52
CA LEU A 168 -6.76 10.25 10.38
C LEU A 168 -7.73 11.44 10.41
N GLY A 169 -7.22 12.67 10.49
CA GLY A 169 -8.03 13.88 10.42
C GLY A 169 -8.75 14.04 9.06
N GLY A 170 -8.06 13.73 7.97
CA GLY A 170 -8.66 13.72 6.62
C GLY A 170 -9.75 12.66 6.47
N ASN A 171 -9.52 11.45 7.00
CA ASN A 171 -10.51 10.38 6.99
C ASN A 171 -11.76 10.75 7.81
N MET A 172 -11.58 11.34 8.99
CA MET A 172 -12.69 11.82 9.81
C MET A 172 -13.48 12.93 9.10
N LEU A 173 -12.78 13.87 8.47
CA LEU A 173 -13.40 14.93 7.68
C LEU A 173 -14.21 14.35 6.50
N ASN A 174 -13.70 13.30 5.86
CA ASN A 174 -14.40 12.61 4.77
C ASN A 174 -15.69 11.96 5.28
N ILE A 175 -15.65 11.21 6.39
CA ILE A 175 -16.84 10.56 6.96
C ILE A 175 -17.91 11.59 7.31
N ILE A 176 -17.52 12.71 7.94
CA ILE A 176 -18.45 13.80 8.27
C ILE A 176 -19.03 14.42 6.99
N GLY A 177 -18.17 14.70 6.00
CA GLY A 177 -18.59 15.25 4.72
C GLY A 177 -19.52 14.32 3.95
N ASN A 178 -19.26 13.01 3.98
CA ASN A 178 -20.16 12.00 3.40
C ASN A 178 -21.55 12.05 4.05
N TYR A 179 -21.61 12.07 5.38
CA TYR A 179 -22.88 12.16 6.10
C TYR A 179 -23.67 13.40 5.71
N ILE A 180 -23.00 14.53 5.53
CA ILE A 180 -23.65 15.80 5.17
C ILE A 180 -24.10 15.80 3.73
N LEU A 181 -23.23 15.40 2.79
CA LEU A 181 -23.45 15.56 1.34
C LEU A 181 -24.27 14.41 0.72
N ILE A 182 -24.09 13.17 1.18
CA ILE A 182 -24.89 12.04 0.68
C ILE A 182 -26.34 12.22 1.07
N TYR A 183 -26.60 12.56 2.34
CA TYR A 183 -27.96 12.62 2.89
C TYR A 183 -28.57 14.03 2.93
N GLY A 184 -27.91 15.05 2.39
CA GLY A 184 -28.45 16.40 2.34
C GLY A 184 -28.70 17.03 3.72
N LYS A 185 -27.74 16.91 4.66
CA LYS A 185 -27.88 17.48 6.01
C LYS A 185 -27.38 18.93 6.07
N LEU A 186 -27.73 19.62 7.15
CA LEU A 186 -27.31 21.02 7.42
C LEU A 186 -27.78 22.02 6.32
N GLY A 187 -28.89 21.75 5.65
CA GLY A 187 -29.45 22.63 4.62
C GLY A 187 -28.80 22.51 3.24
N LEU A 188 -27.91 21.54 3.05
CA LEU A 188 -27.36 21.22 1.74
C LEU A 188 -28.26 20.24 0.98
N PRO A 189 -28.24 20.26 -0.37
CA PRO A 189 -28.99 19.30 -1.16
C PRO A 189 -28.44 17.88 -0.99
N GLU A 190 -29.31 16.89 -1.09
CA GLU A 190 -28.95 15.48 -1.15
C GLU A 190 -28.25 15.20 -2.48
N MET A 191 -27.00 14.76 -2.43
CA MET A 191 -26.13 14.58 -3.61
C MET A 191 -25.78 13.11 -3.88
N GLY A 192 -26.15 12.19 -2.97
CA GLY A 192 -25.87 10.77 -3.11
C GLY A 192 -24.40 10.46 -3.38
N LEU A 193 -24.14 9.63 -4.39
CA LEU A 193 -22.79 9.21 -4.79
C LEU A 193 -21.87 10.39 -5.15
N LEU A 194 -22.41 11.42 -5.83
CA LEU A 194 -21.62 12.60 -6.16
C LEU A 194 -21.16 13.33 -4.89
N GLY A 195 -22.02 13.38 -3.87
CA GLY A 195 -21.68 13.94 -2.56
C GLY A 195 -20.51 13.21 -1.90
N ALA A 196 -20.47 11.88 -1.98
CA ALA A 196 -19.33 11.08 -1.50
C ALA A 196 -18.03 11.43 -2.25
N GLY A 197 -18.12 11.59 -3.58
CA GLY A 197 -16.96 12.02 -4.38
C GLY A 197 -16.44 13.39 -3.98
N ILE A 198 -17.32 14.37 -3.82
CA ILE A 198 -16.97 15.74 -3.42
C ILE A 198 -16.35 15.75 -2.02
N SER A 199 -16.90 15.00 -1.08
CA SER A 199 -16.33 14.85 0.27
C SER A 199 -14.92 14.26 0.22
N THR A 200 -14.70 13.23 -0.61
CA THR A 200 -13.38 12.63 -0.83
C THR A 200 -12.37 13.62 -1.43
N LEU A 201 -12.77 14.38 -2.44
CA LEU A 201 -11.94 15.42 -3.04
C LEU A 201 -11.58 16.49 -2.00
N PHE A 202 -12.56 16.99 -1.27
CA PHE A 202 -12.37 18.02 -0.25
C PHE A 202 -11.42 17.57 0.85
N SER A 203 -11.61 16.35 1.38
CA SER A 203 -10.72 15.80 2.40
C SER A 203 -9.27 15.63 1.91
N ARG A 204 -9.07 15.20 0.67
CA ARG A 204 -7.74 15.09 0.04
C ARG A 204 -7.06 16.43 -0.14
N ILE A 205 -7.81 17.46 -0.56
CA ILE A 205 -7.31 18.85 -0.62
C ILE A 205 -6.89 19.31 0.77
N MET A 206 -7.75 19.12 1.78
CA MET A 206 -7.48 19.56 3.15
C MET A 206 -6.25 18.84 3.74
N MET A 207 -6.05 17.55 3.48
CA MET A 207 -4.85 16.84 3.90
C MET A 207 -3.57 17.49 3.34
N VAL A 208 -3.56 17.86 2.06
CA VAL A 208 -2.42 18.53 1.43
C VAL A 208 -2.22 19.93 2.01
N VAL A 209 -3.29 20.70 2.17
CA VAL A 209 -3.23 22.05 2.77
C VAL A 209 -2.67 21.99 4.19
N VAL A 210 -3.15 21.07 5.02
CA VAL A 210 -2.65 20.86 6.38
C VAL A 210 -1.17 20.47 6.36
N PHE A 211 -0.74 19.56 5.46
CA PHE A 211 0.68 19.23 5.31
C PHE A 211 1.53 20.46 4.96
N ILE A 212 1.09 21.27 4.02
CA ILE A 212 1.79 22.52 3.64
C ILE A 212 1.89 23.44 4.85
N ILE A 213 0.79 23.65 5.59
CA ILE A 213 0.78 24.52 6.78
C ILE A 213 1.74 23.97 7.85
N VAL A 214 1.69 22.67 8.13
CA VAL A 214 2.57 22.02 9.12
C VAL A 214 4.03 22.13 8.67
N PHE A 215 4.33 21.85 7.41
CA PHE A 215 5.69 22.02 6.86
C PHE A 215 6.17 23.45 6.98
N MET A 216 5.30 24.43 6.68
CA MET A 216 5.64 25.86 6.71
C MET A 216 5.79 26.43 8.12
N ARG A 217 4.95 26.00 9.07
CA ARG A 217 4.89 26.62 10.41
C ARG A 217 5.67 25.86 11.48
N SER A 218 5.80 24.54 11.38
CA SER A 218 6.44 23.74 12.42
C SER A 218 7.96 23.98 12.49
N PRO A 219 8.54 24.22 13.68
CA PRO A 219 9.98 24.33 13.89
C PRO A 219 10.77 23.07 13.49
N ARG A 220 10.12 21.90 13.54
CA ARG A 220 10.74 20.62 13.18
C ARG A 220 11.27 20.58 11.76
N PHE A 221 10.62 21.30 10.83
CA PHE A 221 10.98 21.33 9.40
C PHE A 221 11.91 22.48 9.03
N LEU A 222 12.32 23.33 9.99
CA LEU A 222 13.11 24.53 9.71
C LEU A 222 14.41 24.24 8.93
N ARG A 223 15.11 23.17 9.30
CA ARG A 223 16.37 22.74 8.66
C ARG A 223 16.18 22.29 7.21
N PHE A 224 15.01 21.76 6.87
CA PHE A 224 14.67 21.27 5.53
C PHE A 224 14.18 22.40 4.61
N LYS A 225 13.54 23.44 5.17
CA LYS A 225 13.01 24.58 4.42
C LYS A 225 14.09 25.30 3.62
N LEU A 226 15.29 25.43 4.18
CA LEU A 226 16.41 26.07 3.49
C LEU A 226 16.68 25.42 2.13
N GLY A 227 16.75 24.09 2.08
CA GLY A 227 16.96 23.35 0.84
C GLY A 227 15.75 23.39 -0.09
N PHE A 228 14.55 23.31 0.47
CA PHE A 228 13.31 23.37 -0.29
C PHE A 228 13.18 24.70 -1.08
N TYR A 229 13.50 25.83 -0.46
CA TYR A 229 13.36 27.14 -1.09
C TYR A 229 14.57 27.57 -1.90
N ARG A 230 15.81 27.33 -1.42
CA ARG A 230 17.02 27.90 -1.99
C ARG A 230 17.71 27.02 -3.03
N LEU A 231 17.72 25.67 -2.86
CA LEU A 231 18.47 24.79 -3.77
C LEU A 231 17.77 24.51 -5.10
N GLY A 232 16.46 24.72 -5.19
CA GLY A 232 15.71 24.62 -6.44
C GLY A 232 15.62 23.21 -7.03
N TRP A 233 15.36 23.14 -8.33
CA TRP A 233 15.29 21.90 -9.09
C TRP A 233 16.68 21.30 -9.34
N SER A 234 16.80 19.98 -9.25
CA SER A 234 18.03 19.24 -9.52
C SER A 234 17.76 18.06 -10.46
N LYS A 235 18.38 18.10 -11.65
CA LYS A 235 18.30 17.00 -12.62
C LYS A 235 18.76 15.65 -12.03
N ALA A 236 19.80 15.68 -11.18
CA ALA A 236 20.34 14.50 -10.56
C ALA A 236 19.34 13.85 -9.57
N ILE A 237 18.73 14.67 -8.68
CA ILE A 237 17.72 14.18 -7.73
C ILE A 237 16.46 13.72 -8.48
N PHE A 238 16.00 14.50 -9.45
CA PHE A 238 14.83 14.15 -10.27
C PHE A 238 15.04 12.84 -11.04
N GLY A 239 16.21 12.67 -11.66
CA GLY A 239 16.59 11.42 -12.34
C GLY A 239 16.64 10.22 -11.37
N ARG A 240 17.18 10.42 -10.15
CA ARG A 240 17.22 9.38 -9.12
C ARG A 240 15.82 9.01 -8.62
N LEU A 241 14.93 9.98 -8.42
CA LEU A 241 13.53 9.74 -8.08
C LEU A 241 12.82 8.86 -9.13
N ASN A 242 13.00 9.18 -10.41
CA ASN A 242 12.41 8.39 -11.50
C ASN A 242 13.04 6.98 -11.58
N SER A 243 14.35 6.86 -11.41
CA SER A 243 15.04 5.55 -11.45
C SER A 243 14.64 4.62 -10.30
N LEU A 244 14.15 5.16 -9.18
CA LEU A 244 13.63 4.39 -8.05
C LEU A 244 12.11 4.24 -8.13
N GLY A 245 11.37 5.30 -8.45
CA GLY A 245 9.91 5.31 -8.40
C GLY A 245 9.26 4.39 -9.42
N TRP A 246 9.69 4.42 -10.69
CA TRP A 246 9.09 3.57 -11.72
C TRP A 246 9.21 2.06 -11.46
N PRO A 247 10.39 1.52 -11.10
CA PRO A 247 10.48 0.10 -10.77
C PRO A 247 9.59 -0.32 -9.60
N ILE A 248 9.46 0.54 -8.58
CA ILE A 248 8.57 0.28 -7.43
C ILE A 248 7.10 0.32 -7.87
N ALA A 249 6.72 1.31 -8.68
CA ALA A 249 5.36 1.42 -9.21
C ALA A 249 4.96 0.18 -10.02
N PHE A 250 5.84 -0.27 -10.90
CA PHE A 250 5.60 -1.49 -11.70
C PHE A 250 5.57 -2.74 -10.83
N GLN A 251 6.46 -2.87 -9.83
CA GLN A 251 6.43 -4.00 -8.90
C GLN A 251 5.08 -4.08 -8.17
N MET A 252 4.60 -2.96 -7.60
CA MET A 252 3.31 -2.92 -6.90
C MET A 252 2.12 -3.11 -7.85
N GLY A 253 2.20 -2.55 -9.05
CA GLY A 253 1.18 -2.73 -10.09
C GLY A 253 1.05 -4.18 -10.55
N MET A 254 2.17 -4.88 -10.78
CA MET A 254 2.18 -6.30 -11.16
C MET A 254 1.65 -7.19 -10.07
N GLU A 255 1.99 -6.91 -8.81
CA GLU A 255 1.45 -7.61 -7.65
C GLU A 255 -0.08 -7.49 -7.61
N THR A 256 -0.60 -6.26 -7.68
CA THR A 256 -2.05 -5.99 -7.70
C THR A 256 -2.74 -6.63 -8.90
N ALA A 257 -2.12 -6.56 -10.08
CA ALA A 257 -2.66 -7.20 -11.29
C ALA A 257 -2.75 -8.72 -11.16
N SER A 258 -1.76 -9.37 -10.53
CA SER A 258 -1.79 -10.81 -10.27
C SER A 258 -2.95 -11.21 -9.35
N PHE A 259 -3.20 -10.45 -8.28
CA PHE A 259 -4.37 -10.67 -7.41
C PHE A 259 -5.69 -10.49 -8.18
N SER A 260 -5.79 -9.47 -9.03
CA SER A 260 -6.98 -9.24 -9.86
C SER A 260 -7.20 -10.38 -10.86
N LEU A 261 -6.16 -10.87 -11.52
CA LEU A 261 -6.24 -11.99 -12.45
C LEU A 261 -6.62 -13.30 -11.74
N SER A 262 -6.11 -13.52 -10.53
CA SER A 262 -6.53 -14.66 -9.70
C SER A 262 -8.02 -14.58 -9.34
N ALA A 263 -8.55 -13.39 -9.07
CA ALA A 263 -9.99 -13.18 -8.84
C ALA A 263 -10.82 -13.51 -10.09
N VAL A 264 -10.33 -13.17 -11.30
CA VAL A 264 -10.97 -13.56 -12.56
C VAL A 264 -11.02 -15.09 -12.70
N MET A 265 -9.90 -15.78 -12.46
CA MET A 265 -9.87 -17.26 -12.48
C MET A 265 -10.85 -17.87 -11.48
N ILE A 266 -10.96 -17.30 -10.28
CA ILE A 266 -11.93 -17.75 -9.28
C ILE A 266 -13.38 -17.51 -9.74
N GLY A 267 -13.63 -16.41 -10.45
CA GLY A 267 -14.92 -16.13 -11.08
C GLY A 267 -15.39 -17.23 -12.05
N TRP A 268 -14.46 -17.88 -12.74
CA TRP A 268 -14.79 -19.02 -13.63
C TRP A 268 -15.28 -20.26 -12.85
N LEU A 269 -14.97 -20.36 -11.55
CA LEU A 269 -15.44 -21.45 -10.68
C LEU A 269 -16.87 -21.21 -10.13
N GLY A 270 -17.45 -20.03 -10.37
CA GLY A 270 -18.80 -19.68 -10.00
C GLY A 270 -18.94 -18.65 -8.88
N THR A 271 -20.18 -18.27 -8.61
CA THR A 271 -20.52 -17.16 -7.70
C THR A 271 -20.16 -17.45 -6.24
N ILE A 272 -20.32 -18.68 -5.77
CA ILE A 272 -19.99 -19.07 -4.38
C ILE A 272 -18.48 -18.96 -4.16
N ALA A 273 -17.67 -19.42 -5.13
CA ALA A 273 -16.22 -19.33 -5.07
C ALA A 273 -15.78 -17.84 -5.04
N LEU A 274 -16.36 -17.01 -5.90
CA LEU A 274 -16.04 -15.59 -5.94
C LEU A 274 -16.45 -14.85 -4.65
N ALA A 275 -17.62 -15.17 -4.09
CA ALA A 275 -18.06 -14.61 -2.81
C ALA A 275 -17.11 -15.00 -1.67
N SER A 276 -16.72 -16.28 -1.60
CA SER A 276 -15.77 -16.79 -0.61
C SER A 276 -14.39 -16.12 -0.72
N HIS A 277 -13.93 -15.89 -1.96
CA HIS A 277 -12.70 -15.16 -2.22
C HIS A 277 -12.77 -13.71 -1.70
N GLN A 278 -13.89 -13.01 -1.92
CA GLN A 278 -14.07 -11.64 -1.43
C GLN A 278 -14.03 -11.57 0.11
N VAL A 279 -14.66 -12.53 0.79
CA VAL A 279 -14.57 -12.63 2.26
C VAL A 279 -13.13 -12.81 2.71
N MET A 280 -12.40 -13.72 2.07
CA MET A 280 -10.98 -13.95 2.40
C MET A 280 -10.10 -12.75 2.11
N LEU A 281 -10.36 -12.00 1.03
CA LEU A 281 -9.65 -10.75 0.75
C LEU A 281 -9.92 -9.70 1.83
N ALA A 282 -11.15 -9.57 2.31
CA ALA A 282 -11.48 -8.66 3.41
C ALA A 282 -10.71 -9.00 4.69
N ILE A 283 -10.60 -10.29 5.04
CA ILE A 283 -9.80 -10.77 6.17
C ILE A 283 -8.32 -10.46 5.95
N SER A 284 -7.79 -10.75 4.75
CA SER A 284 -6.39 -10.54 4.42
C SER A 284 -5.98 -9.07 4.43
N GLN A 285 -6.90 -8.16 4.13
CA GLN A 285 -6.62 -6.73 4.11
C GLN A 285 -6.16 -6.20 5.47
N PHE A 286 -6.73 -6.68 6.58
CA PHE A 286 -6.29 -6.30 7.91
C PHE A 286 -4.85 -6.74 8.21
N THR A 287 -4.51 -7.98 7.86
CA THR A 287 -3.16 -8.51 8.08
C THR A 287 -2.13 -7.80 7.19
N PHE A 288 -2.49 -7.59 5.93
CA PHE A 288 -1.66 -6.86 4.97
C PHE A 288 -1.33 -5.44 5.44
N MET A 289 -2.29 -4.69 5.99
CA MET A 289 -2.06 -3.31 6.46
C MET A 289 -1.09 -3.27 7.65
N MET A 290 -1.09 -4.28 8.51
CA MET A 290 -0.11 -4.39 9.59
C MET A 290 1.30 -4.64 9.03
N TYR A 291 1.43 -5.56 8.08
CA TYR A 291 2.70 -5.83 7.40
C TYR A 291 3.20 -4.61 6.61
N TYR A 292 2.30 -3.94 5.91
CA TYR A 292 2.60 -2.74 5.15
C TYR A 292 3.22 -1.63 6.01
N GLY A 293 2.63 -1.34 7.18
CA GLY A 293 3.14 -0.33 8.10
C GLY A 293 4.52 -0.70 8.67
N MET A 294 4.70 -1.96 9.06
CA MET A 294 5.99 -2.45 9.55
C MET A 294 7.04 -2.49 8.45
N GLY A 295 6.67 -2.86 7.22
CA GLY A 295 7.55 -2.84 6.06
C GLY A 295 8.06 -1.44 5.74
N ALA A 296 7.19 -0.43 5.77
CA ALA A 296 7.58 0.97 5.58
C ALA A 296 8.63 1.41 6.64
N ALA A 297 8.46 1.00 7.90
CA ALA A 297 9.44 1.26 8.96
C ALA A 297 10.80 0.61 8.67
N VAL A 298 10.81 -0.61 8.10
CA VAL A 298 12.05 -1.28 7.65
C VAL A 298 12.75 -0.44 6.58
N ALA A 299 12.01 0.02 5.56
CA ALA A 299 12.59 0.84 4.48
C ALA A 299 13.23 2.13 5.02
N VAL A 300 12.55 2.83 5.94
CA VAL A 300 13.05 4.05 6.57
C VAL A 300 14.34 3.77 7.35
N ARG A 301 14.33 2.77 8.22
CA ARG A 301 15.49 2.48 9.08
C ARG A 301 16.68 1.98 8.29
N VAL A 302 16.44 1.10 7.32
CA VAL A 302 17.48 0.59 6.40
C VAL A 302 18.08 1.75 5.60
N SER A 303 17.28 2.68 5.09
CA SER A 303 17.78 3.82 4.31
C SER A 303 18.64 4.76 5.14
N ASN A 304 18.29 4.99 6.41
CA ASN A 304 19.07 5.82 7.32
C ASN A 304 20.48 5.24 7.53
N PHE A 305 20.58 3.95 7.85
CA PHE A 305 21.88 3.29 8.02
C PHE A 305 22.65 3.12 6.71
N ASN A 306 21.94 2.89 5.61
CA ASN A 306 22.57 2.82 4.29
C ASN A 306 23.22 4.17 3.90
N GLY A 307 22.55 5.29 4.21
CA GLY A 307 23.15 6.61 4.05
C GLY A 307 24.42 6.82 4.84
N GLN A 308 24.51 6.26 6.04
CA GLN A 308 25.70 6.29 6.91
C GLN A 308 26.80 5.31 6.48
N GLY A 309 26.53 4.41 5.52
CA GLY A 309 27.46 3.33 5.14
C GLY A 309 27.55 2.18 6.15
N ASP A 310 26.64 2.13 7.13
CA ASP A 310 26.62 1.13 8.20
C ASP A 310 25.87 -0.13 7.76
N ILE A 311 26.56 -0.98 6.98
CA ILE A 311 25.99 -2.22 6.43
C ILE A 311 25.58 -3.20 7.53
N LEU A 312 26.25 -3.22 8.67
CA LEU A 312 25.89 -4.09 9.78
C LEU A 312 24.49 -3.75 10.32
N ASN A 313 24.23 -2.48 10.59
CA ASN A 313 22.93 -2.02 11.07
C ASN A 313 21.85 -2.01 9.97
N VAL A 314 22.21 -1.88 8.70
CA VAL A 314 21.32 -2.16 7.55
C VAL A 314 20.77 -3.60 7.65
N ARG A 315 21.66 -4.59 7.79
CA ARG A 315 21.26 -6.01 7.93
C ARG A 315 20.45 -6.24 9.20
N ARG A 316 20.92 -5.76 10.34
CA ARG A 316 20.21 -5.92 11.61
C ARG A 316 18.79 -5.32 11.56
N SER A 317 18.62 -4.16 10.93
CA SER A 317 17.29 -3.54 10.76
C SER A 317 16.37 -4.38 9.90
N ALA A 318 16.85 -4.92 8.77
CA ALA A 318 16.06 -5.77 7.90
C ALA A 318 15.66 -7.10 8.58
N TYR A 319 16.61 -7.78 9.24
CA TYR A 319 16.31 -9.03 9.95
C TYR A 319 15.45 -8.80 11.20
N ALA A 320 15.62 -7.69 11.93
CA ALA A 320 14.70 -7.31 13.00
C ALA A 320 13.27 -7.13 12.48
N GLY A 321 13.12 -6.48 11.32
CA GLY A 321 11.84 -6.36 10.63
C GLY A 321 11.25 -7.73 10.27
N PHE A 322 12.05 -8.62 9.72
CA PHE A 322 11.64 -9.99 9.41
C PHE A 322 11.16 -10.75 10.65
N HIS A 323 11.90 -10.68 11.75
CA HIS A 323 11.49 -11.33 13.02
C HIS A 323 10.14 -10.79 13.51
N LEU A 324 9.95 -9.46 13.46
CA LEU A 324 8.69 -8.83 13.86
C LEU A 324 7.52 -9.24 12.94
N MET A 325 7.77 -9.32 11.62
CA MET A 325 6.76 -9.79 10.66
C MET A 325 6.38 -11.24 10.90
N MET A 326 7.36 -12.11 11.15
CA MET A 326 7.09 -13.53 11.45
C MET A 326 6.33 -13.68 12.77
N ALA A 327 6.71 -12.95 13.81
CA ALA A 327 5.99 -12.96 15.09
C ALA A 327 4.54 -12.46 14.91
N LEU A 328 4.35 -11.37 14.17
CA LEU A 328 3.02 -10.84 13.84
C LEU A 328 2.21 -11.86 13.02
N GLY A 329 2.85 -12.51 12.05
CA GLY A 329 2.24 -13.57 11.25
C GLY A 329 1.75 -14.74 12.10
N VAL A 330 2.55 -15.19 13.07
CA VAL A 330 2.14 -16.25 14.01
C VAL A 330 0.92 -15.81 14.82
N VAL A 331 0.94 -14.58 15.38
CA VAL A 331 -0.19 -14.06 16.19
C VAL A 331 -1.46 -13.96 15.35
N LEU A 332 -1.39 -13.33 14.18
CA LEU A 332 -2.56 -13.14 13.31
C LEU A 332 -3.08 -14.47 12.76
N SER A 333 -2.19 -15.37 12.33
CA SER A 333 -2.55 -16.71 11.88
C SER A 333 -3.22 -17.52 12.98
N SER A 334 -2.74 -17.41 14.23
CA SER A 334 -3.36 -18.09 15.38
C SER A 334 -4.77 -17.57 15.63
N ILE A 335 -4.99 -16.25 15.58
CA ILE A 335 -6.32 -15.65 15.74
C ILE A 335 -7.26 -16.14 14.63
N VAL A 336 -6.84 -16.07 13.37
CA VAL A 336 -7.66 -16.54 12.23
C VAL A 336 -7.96 -18.02 12.33
N PHE A 337 -6.99 -18.86 12.72
CA PHE A 337 -7.19 -20.28 12.91
C PHE A 337 -8.19 -20.61 14.03
N LEU A 338 -8.10 -19.93 15.16
CA LEU A 338 -9.05 -20.10 16.28
C LEU A 338 -10.47 -19.68 15.90
N CYS A 339 -10.61 -18.61 15.10
CA CYS A 339 -11.90 -18.10 14.65
C CYS A 339 -12.43 -18.78 13.37
N ARG A 340 -11.70 -19.72 12.77
CA ARG A 340 -11.96 -20.26 11.42
C ARG A 340 -13.41 -20.71 11.16
N ASN A 341 -14.07 -21.29 12.16
CA ASN A 341 -15.43 -21.79 12.02
C ASN A 341 -16.50 -20.69 12.06
N TYR A 342 -16.14 -19.50 12.54
CA TYR A 342 -17.06 -18.37 12.70
C TYR A 342 -16.83 -17.28 11.64
N LEU A 343 -15.62 -17.20 11.06
CA LEU A 343 -15.23 -16.13 10.15
C LEU A 343 -16.18 -15.97 8.96
N GLY A 344 -16.57 -17.06 8.30
CA GLY A 344 -17.53 -17.00 7.20
C GLY A 344 -18.87 -16.43 7.62
N GLY A 345 -19.40 -16.85 8.76
CA GLY A 345 -20.69 -16.39 9.30
C GLY A 345 -20.70 -14.91 9.73
N TRP A 346 -19.56 -14.28 9.94
CA TRP A 346 -19.50 -12.82 10.20
C TRP A 346 -19.77 -11.97 8.95
N PHE A 347 -19.58 -12.55 7.77
CA PHE A 347 -19.71 -11.83 6.49
C PHE A 347 -20.92 -12.25 5.68
N THR A 348 -21.48 -13.44 5.92
CA THR A 348 -22.58 -14.00 5.13
C THR A 348 -23.44 -14.99 5.90
N ASP A 349 -24.74 -15.01 5.58
CA ASP A 349 -25.68 -16.03 6.08
C ASP A 349 -25.65 -17.31 5.24
N SER A 350 -24.94 -17.33 4.10
CA SER A 350 -24.80 -18.51 3.25
C SER A 350 -23.86 -19.55 3.89
N THR A 351 -24.41 -20.69 4.24
CA THR A 351 -23.64 -21.82 4.82
C THR A 351 -22.61 -22.38 3.85
N GLU A 352 -22.88 -22.35 2.54
CA GLU A 352 -21.98 -22.81 1.50
C GLU A 352 -20.75 -21.90 1.37
N VAL A 353 -20.94 -20.57 1.37
CA VAL A 353 -19.85 -19.61 1.36
C VAL A 353 -19.04 -19.70 2.64
N ALA A 354 -19.70 -19.82 3.80
CA ALA A 354 -19.01 -19.95 5.09
C ALA A 354 -18.14 -21.22 5.16
N ALA A 355 -18.64 -22.34 4.67
CA ALA A 355 -17.89 -23.60 4.60
C ALA A 355 -16.67 -23.48 3.65
N MET A 356 -16.86 -22.84 2.50
CA MET A 356 -15.77 -22.62 1.54
C MET A 356 -14.71 -21.68 2.10
N VAL A 357 -15.09 -20.61 2.81
CA VAL A 357 -14.16 -19.72 3.54
C VAL A 357 -13.32 -20.54 4.52
N THR A 358 -13.94 -21.45 5.28
CA THR A 358 -13.22 -22.32 6.22
C THR A 358 -12.18 -23.18 5.51
N SER A 359 -12.47 -23.70 4.32
CA SER A 359 -11.51 -24.50 3.53
C SER A 359 -10.31 -23.69 3.01
N LEU A 360 -10.45 -22.37 2.85
CA LEU A 360 -9.39 -21.47 2.39
C LEU A 360 -8.45 -21.00 3.52
N ILE A 361 -8.77 -21.30 4.77
CA ILE A 361 -7.94 -20.86 5.91
C ILE A 361 -6.53 -21.43 5.81
N LEU A 362 -6.35 -22.69 5.44
CA LEU A 362 -5.02 -23.31 5.36
C LEU A 362 -4.12 -22.63 4.31
N PRO A 363 -4.53 -22.47 3.04
CA PRO A 363 -3.77 -21.66 2.06
C PRO A 363 -3.48 -20.25 2.56
N PHE A 364 -4.45 -19.62 3.22
CA PHE A 364 -4.28 -18.28 3.79
C PHE A 364 -3.20 -18.24 4.88
N LEU A 365 -3.16 -19.19 5.80
CA LEU A 365 -2.13 -19.23 6.84
C LEU A 365 -0.72 -19.37 6.25
N VAL A 366 -0.55 -20.17 5.22
CA VAL A 366 0.75 -20.35 4.54
C VAL A 366 1.15 -19.07 3.81
N TYR A 367 0.20 -18.44 3.12
CA TYR A 367 0.44 -17.22 2.37
C TYR A 367 0.91 -16.06 3.26
N GLN A 368 0.42 -15.94 4.49
CA GLN A 368 0.80 -14.93 5.45
C GLN A 368 2.31 -14.85 5.70
N PHE A 369 2.97 -16.01 5.82
CA PHE A 369 4.42 -16.04 6.03
C PHE A 369 5.19 -15.65 4.77
N GLY A 370 4.70 -16.06 3.60
CA GLY A 370 5.25 -15.64 2.32
C GLY A 370 5.15 -14.12 2.12
N ASP A 371 4.01 -13.54 2.48
CA ASP A 371 3.75 -12.11 2.41
C ASP A 371 4.67 -11.32 3.35
N GLY A 372 4.79 -11.76 4.61
CA GLY A 372 5.72 -11.14 5.57
C GLY A 372 7.18 -11.17 5.11
N LEU A 373 7.62 -12.28 4.50
CA LEU A 373 8.96 -12.40 3.90
C LEU A 373 9.14 -11.43 2.73
N GLN A 374 8.18 -11.42 1.81
CA GLN A 374 8.19 -10.55 0.62
C GLN A 374 8.21 -9.08 1.00
N ILE A 375 7.27 -8.62 1.85
CA ILE A 375 7.16 -7.21 2.28
C ILE A 375 8.42 -6.75 2.99
N THR A 376 8.99 -7.58 3.87
CA THR A 376 10.22 -7.22 4.60
C THR A 376 11.37 -6.94 3.64
N PHE A 377 11.68 -7.89 2.74
CA PHE A 377 12.86 -7.76 1.89
C PHE A 377 12.63 -6.85 0.68
N ALA A 378 11.39 -6.69 0.21
CA ALA A 378 11.06 -5.63 -0.74
C ALA A 378 11.37 -4.24 -0.15
N ASN A 379 10.93 -3.98 1.08
CA ASN A 379 11.19 -2.71 1.76
C ASN A 379 12.67 -2.53 2.16
N ALA A 380 13.36 -3.60 2.53
CA ALA A 380 14.79 -3.56 2.78
C ALA A 380 15.59 -3.20 1.51
N LEU A 381 15.25 -3.79 0.35
CA LEU A 381 15.86 -3.45 -0.94
C LEU A 381 15.53 -2.02 -1.39
N ARG A 382 14.29 -1.55 -1.16
CA ARG A 382 13.93 -0.13 -1.34
C ARG A 382 14.83 0.76 -0.49
N GLY A 383 15.04 0.42 0.79
CA GLY A 383 15.90 1.16 1.71
C GLY A 383 17.34 1.31 1.24
N ILE A 384 17.93 0.28 0.62
CA ILE A 384 19.26 0.34 0.01
C ILE A 384 19.27 0.87 -1.44
N SER A 385 18.12 1.31 -1.97
CA SER A 385 17.93 1.82 -3.34
C SER A 385 18.20 0.78 -4.45
N ASP A 386 18.11 -0.52 -4.18
CA ASP A 386 18.29 -1.60 -5.18
C ASP A 386 16.92 -2.12 -5.67
N VAL A 387 16.23 -1.30 -6.46
CA VAL A 387 14.84 -1.54 -6.85
C VAL A 387 14.66 -2.10 -8.27
N LYS A 388 15.66 -1.99 -9.15
CA LYS A 388 15.52 -2.39 -10.55
C LYS A 388 15.21 -3.88 -10.72
N LEU A 389 15.88 -4.74 -9.97
CA LEU A 389 15.63 -6.19 -9.99
C LEU A 389 14.33 -6.58 -9.30
N MET A 390 13.79 -5.75 -8.41
CA MET A 390 12.50 -6.02 -7.76
C MET A 390 11.36 -6.13 -8.78
N MET A 391 11.37 -5.29 -9.83
CA MET A 391 10.39 -5.35 -10.91
C MET A 391 10.48 -6.68 -11.67
N LEU A 392 11.69 -7.15 -11.98
CA LEU A 392 11.90 -8.44 -12.65
C LEU A 392 11.50 -9.62 -11.76
N ILE A 393 11.86 -9.57 -10.48
CA ILE A 393 11.47 -10.59 -9.48
C ILE A 393 9.94 -10.65 -9.38
N ALA A 394 9.26 -9.49 -9.33
CA ALA A 394 7.80 -9.43 -9.30
C ALA A 394 7.18 -10.06 -10.55
N PHE A 395 7.72 -9.77 -11.74
CA PHE A 395 7.24 -10.39 -12.97
C PHE A 395 7.38 -11.91 -12.93
N ILE A 396 8.54 -12.42 -12.55
CA ILE A 396 8.78 -13.87 -12.45
C ILE A 396 7.85 -14.51 -11.40
N ALA A 397 7.80 -13.95 -10.20
CA ALA A 397 7.05 -14.53 -9.09
C ALA A 397 5.54 -14.51 -9.34
N TYR A 398 5.00 -13.42 -9.87
CA TYR A 398 3.56 -13.27 -10.01
C TYR A 398 3.02 -13.81 -11.34
N PHE A 399 3.70 -13.59 -12.46
CA PHE A 399 3.20 -14.00 -13.78
C PHE A 399 3.73 -15.35 -14.23
N LEU A 400 4.97 -15.73 -13.88
CA LEU A 400 5.55 -17.01 -14.31
C LEU A 400 5.40 -18.12 -13.26
N ILE A 401 5.20 -17.79 -11.99
CA ILE A 401 5.03 -18.80 -10.92
C ILE A 401 3.60 -18.76 -10.39
N SER A 402 3.15 -17.65 -9.82
CA SER A 402 1.87 -17.55 -9.10
C SER A 402 0.68 -17.91 -9.97
N LEU A 403 0.46 -17.19 -11.06
CA LEU A 403 -0.70 -17.42 -11.94
C LEU A 403 -0.70 -18.81 -12.58
N PRO A 404 0.41 -19.33 -13.15
CA PRO A 404 0.45 -20.70 -13.67
C PRO A 404 0.20 -21.76 -12.62
N VAL A 405 0.75 -21.61 -11.40
CA VAL A 405 0.47 -22.56 -10.29
C VAL A 405 -1.00 -22.52 -9.91
N GLY A 406 -1.60 -21.33 -9.79
CA GLY A 406 -3.02 -21.18 -9.50
C GLY A 406 -3.92 -21.82 -10.56
N TYR A 407 -3.60 -21.64 -11.83
CA TYR A 407 -4.32 -22.27 -12.94
C TYR A 407 -4.15 -23.80 -12.92
N PHE A 408 -2.92 -24.28 -12.79
CA PHE A 408 -2.62 -25.70 -12.78
C PHE A 408 -3.30 -26.42 -11.60
N CYS A 409 -3.14 -25.89 -10.40
CA CYS A 409 -3.77 -26.50 -9.21
C CYS A 409 -5.30 -26.35 -9.23
N GLY A 410 -5.82 -25.23 -9.69
CA GLY A 410 -7.25 -24.95 -9.70
C GLY A 410 -8.03 -25.72 -10.75
N PHE A 411 -7.51 -25.80 -11.97
CA PHE A 411 -8.23 -26.30 -13.14
C PHE A 411 -7.68 -27.62 -13.67
N VAL A 412 -6.35 -27.86 -13.65
CA VAL A 412 -5.76 -29.10 -14.17
C VAL A 412 -5.81 -30.20 -13.11
N LEU A 413 -5.49 -29.89 -11.84
CA LEU A 413 -5.63 -30.82 -10.72
C LEU A 413 -7.06 -30.84 -10.12
N GLU A 414 -7.95 -30.01 -10.63
CA GLU A 414 -9.36 -29.91 -10.19
C GLU A 414 -9.55 -29.62 -8.69
N TRP A 415 -8.57 -28.91 -8.06
CA TRP A 415 -8.70 -28.50 -6.66
C TRP A 415 -9.63 -27.30 -6.47
N GLY A 416 -10.20 -26.77 -7.56
CA GLY A 416 -11.10 -25.63 -7.52
C GLY A 416 -10.49 -24.39 -6.89
N ILE A 417 -11.25 -23.70 -6.05
CA ILE A 417 -10.81 -22.46 -5.42
C ILE A 417 -9.56 -22.62 -4.54
N ILE A 418 -9.42 -23.74 -3.84
CA ILE A 418 -8.24 -24.04 -3.01
C ILE A 418 -6.99 -24.06 -3.89
N GLY A 419 -7.09 -24.69 -5.08
CA GLY A 419 -6.00 -24.76 -6.05
C GLY A 419 -5.62 -23.36 -6.57
N VAL A 420 -6.60 -22.50 -6.92
CA VAL A 420 -6.30 -21.14 -7.34
C VAL A 420 -5.66 -20.34 -6.20
N TRP A 421 -6.08 -20.53 -4.95
CA TRP A 421 -5.48 -19.90 -3.78
C TRP A 421 -4.03 -20.32 -3.52
N MET A 422 -3.58 -21.46 -4.04
CA MET A 422 -2.17 -21.86 -3.98
C MET A 422 -1.25 -20.90 -4.79
N ALA A 423 -1.80 -20.13 -5.72
CA ALA A 423 -1.08 -19.06 -6.41
C ALA A 423 -0.38 -18.10 -5.42
N PHE A 424 -1.07 -17.73 -4.33
CA PHE A 424 -0.57 -16.73 -3.37
C PHE A 424 0.61 -17.23 -2.53
N PRO A 425 0.55 -18.39 -1.82
CA PRO A 425 1.71 -18.92 -1.13
C PRO A 425 2.93 -19.10 -2.03
N PHE A 426 2.75 -19.69 -3.22
CA PHE A 426 3.86 -19.93 -4.14
C PHE A 426 4.43 -18.63 -4.71
N GLY A 427 3.57 -17.70 -5.12
CA GLY A 427 3.98 -16.41 -5.68
C GLY A 427 4.72 -15.55 -4.66
N LEU A 428 4.12 -15.33 -3.49
CA LEU A 428 4.69 -14.46 -2.45
C LEU A 428 5.94 -15.07 -1.80
N THR A 429 5.94 -16.39 -1.56
CA THR A 429 7.13 -17.05 -1.01
C THR A 429 8.29 -17.02 -1.99
N SER A 430 8.04 -17.29 -3.28
CA SER A 430 9.08 -17.22 -4.31
C SER A 430 9.63 -15.80 -4.48
N ALA A 431 8.74 -14.78 -4.50
CA ALA A 431 9.15 -13.38 -4.49
C ALA A 431 10.01 -13.07 -3.26
N GLY A 432 9.52 -13.45 -2.07
CA GLY A 432 10.22 -13.20 -0.81
C GLY A 432 11.60 -13.85 -0.75
N LEU A 433 11.74 -15.10 -1.21
CA LEU A 433 13.03 -15.79 -1.26
C LEU A 433 14.01 -15.14 -2.24
N MET A 434 13.55 -14.75 -3.43
CA MET A 434 14.38 -14.07 -4.41
C MET A 434 14.83 -12.68 -3.90
N LEU A 435 13.93 -11.93 -3.26
CA LEU A 435 14.24 -10.63 -2.67
C LEU A 435 15.19 -10.76 -1.47
N TRP A 436 14.96 -11.75 -0.60
CA TRP A 436 15.86 -12.07 0.51
C TRP A 436 17.27 -12.42 0.02
N TRP A 437 17.36 -13.32 -0.97
CA TRP A 437 18.65 -13.71 -1.56
C TRP A 437 19.38 -12.50 -2.15
N ARG A 438 18.66 -11.64 -2.88
CA ARG A 438 19.21 -10.41 -3.45
C ARG A 438 19.73 -9.48 -2.35
N PHE A 439 18.91 -9.24 -1.31
CA PHE A 439 19.30 -8.38 -0.19
C PHE A 439 20.53 -8.95 0.53
N HIS A 440 20.53 -10.25 0.83
CA HIS A 440 21.64 -10.93 1.48
C HIS A 440 22.94 -10.78 0.68
N HIS A 441 22.87 -10.96 -0.64
CA HIS A 441 24.03 -10.84 -1.52
C HIS A 441 24.58 -9.41 -1.61
N LYS A 442 23.67 -8.41 -1.68
CA LYS A 442 24.05 -6.97 -1.75
C LYS A 442 24.61 -6.42 -0.45
N THR A 443 24.27 -7.01 0.68
CA THR A 443 24.69 -6.56 2.01
C THR A 443 25.69 -7.49 2.66
N LYS A 444 26.45 -8.28 1.89
CA LYS A 444 27.52 -9.14 2.43
C LYS A 444 28.51 -8.30 3.22
N LEU A 445 28.78 -8.73 4.46
CA LEU A 445 29.80 -8.10 5.30
C LEU A 445 31.19 -8.53 4.84
N PRO A 446 32.18 -7.65 4.89
CA PRO A 446 33.58 -8.02 4.71
C PRO A 446 34.00 -9.09 5.73
N PRO A 447 34.93 -10.01 5.39
CA PRO A 447 35.35 -11.08 6.30
C PRO A 447 35.84 -10.59 7.66
N SER A 448 36.40 -9.38 7.73
CA SER A 448 36.89 -8.74 8.96
C SER A 448 35.82 -8.40 9.99
N ILE A 449 34.54 -8.26 9.55
CA ILE A 449 33.39 -7.90 10.43
C ILE A 449 32.52 -9.13 10.76
N GLN A 450 32.72 -10.25 10.05
CA GLN A 450 31.92 -11.46 10.28
C GLN A 450 32.27 -12.17 11.59
N ASN A 451 33.45 -11.94 12.13
CA ASN A 451 34.01 -12.64 13.31
C ASN A 451 34.03 -11.78 14.58
N SER A 452 33.53 -10.58 14.57
CA SER A 452 33.39 -9.69 15.74
C SER A 452 31.93 -9.66 16.25
#